data_5cf9f5ce9f5e19ca0c92d65939d7a880
#
_entry.id   5cf9f5ce9f5e19ca0c92d65939d7a880
#
_cell.length_a   1.000
_cell.length_b   1.000
_cell.length_c   1.000
_cell.angle_alpha   90.00
_cell.angle_beta   90.00
_cell.angle_gamma   90.00
#
_symmetry.space_group_name_H-M   'P 1'
#
loop_
_entity.id
_entity.type
_entity.pdbx_description
1 polymer ?
#
loop_
_entity_poly.entity_id
_entity_poly.type
_entity_poly.pdbx_seq_one_letter_code
_entity_poly.pdbx_strand_id
1 'polypeptide(L)'
;AILGSNPSAPAKIMFNISFNFINKIKRNLFPFYKNKELRIIFNKIQEGYSSDIVTARFVGGCVRKYLTNEKIDDIDVATILSTKEIKDKFKDTNFKVIETGIKHGTVTLVSKNYKVELTTLRKDLKTDGRHAEVEYINDWKIDSERRDFTINAIYLDANGKIYDPQMGRFDLKNNNLKFIGDPQKRIEEDYLRIVRFIRFKVMYDIVVEPTTSDAIKQNLDGIQKISKERILIELLKILSLKNFLTINQSSNLREIFSMIFPEFLYLNRLERLKKIYQYSEINADILLAVMLIDEKENHEYFIHKYNASNKTKETLEQFNKNLIKLKIDKEFFEKNLIKNVYFNGKNHLVALNLINFSINSKVKIHDFTKTLNKILKIKVPIFPINGET
;
A
#
# COMPACT_ATOMS: atom_id res chain seq x y z
N ALA A 1 1.58 -37.58 -28.62
CA ALA A 1 1.10 -37.39 -27.26
C ALA A 1 2.25 -36.95 -26.36
N ILE A 2 2.39 -35.65 -26.10
CA ILE A 2 3.27 -35.14 -25.04
C ILE A 2 2.36 -34.26 -24.18
N LEU A 3 1.96 -34.80 -23.04
CA LEU A 3 1.26 -34.12 -21.96
C LEU A 3 2.22 -33.13 -21.31
N GLY A 4 1.97 -31.87 -21.49
CA GLY A 4 2.60 -30.78 -20.73
C GLY A 4 2.11 -30.82 -19.29
N SER A 5 2.97 -31.23 -18.38
CA SER A 5 2.71 -31.22 -16.93
C SER A 5 2.60 -29.80 -16.42
N ASN A 6 1.38 -29.38 -16.03
CA ASN A 6 1.18 -28.26 -15.15
C ASN A 6 1.90 -28.53 -13.82
N PRO A 7 2.69 -27.59 -13.26
CA PRO A 7 3.24 -27.81 -11.93
C PRO A 7 2.09 -27.90 -10.93
N SER A 8 1.98 -29.06 -10.30
CA SER A 8 0.93 -29.42 -9.34
C SER A 8 0.92 -28.50 -8.12
N ALA A 9 -0.26 -28.25 -7.57
CA ALA A 9 -0.48 -27.44 -6.37
C ALA A 9 0.49 -27.73 -5.18
N PRO A 10 0.99 -28.97 -4.96
CA PRO A 10 1.97 -29.26 -3.92
C PRO A 10 3.31 -28.53 -4.08
N ALA A 11 3.80 -28.32 -5.30
CA ALA A 11 5.09 -27.64 -5.52
C ALA A 11 5.04 -26.15 -5.15
N LYS A 12 3.91 -25.46 -5.41
CA LYS A 12 3.73 -24.05 -5.00
C LYS A 12 3.61 -23.89 -3.46
N ILE A 13 2.93 -24.82 -2.80
CA ILE A 13 2.81 -24.82 -1.33
C ILE A 13 4.18 -25.11 -0.71
N MET A 14 4.92 -26.06 -1.22
CA MET A 14 6.25 -26.42 -0.72
C MET A 14 7.27 -25.29 -0.93
N PHE A 15 7.22 -24.58 -2.08
CA PHE A 15 8.09 -23.43 -2.34
C PHE A 15 7.78 -22.25 -1.42
N ASN A 16 6.49 -21.97 -1.15
CA ASN A 16 6.09 -20.93 -0.21
C ASN A 16 6.46 -21.26 1.24
N ILE A 17 6.35 -22.51 1.66
CA ILE A 17 6.77 -22.96 2.99
C ILE A 17 8.28 -22.83 3.15
N SER A 18 9.06 -23.25 2.17
CA SER A 18 10.52 -23.13 2.15
C SER A 18 10.96 -21.67 2.17
N PHE A 19 10.32 -20.80 1.37
CA PHE A 19 10.62 -19.36 1.32
C PHE A 19 10.32 -18.66 2.64
N ASN A 20 9.18 -18.96 3.27
CA ASN A 20 8.81 -18.42 4.58
C ASN A 20 9.77 -18.90 5.69
N PHE A 21 10.21 -20.15 5.63
CA PHE A 21 11.17 -20.70 6.58
C PHE A 21 12.54 -20.03 6.46
N ILE A 22 13.06 -19.85 5.24
CA ILE A 22 14.30 -19.14 4.96
C ILE A 22 14.24 -17.69 5.43
N ASN A 23 13.12 -16.99 5.18
CA ASN A 23 12.94 -15.62 5.63
C ASN A 23 12.87 -15.52 7.16
N LYS A 24 12.25 -16.50 7.83
CA LYS A 24 12.23 -16.58 9.30
C LYS A 24 13.64 -16.78 9.88
N ILE A 25 14.46 -17.63 9.26
CA ILE A 25 15.85 -17.82 9.66
C ILE A 25 16.66 -16.54 9.47
N LYS A 26 16.55 -15.87 8.29
CA LYS A 26 17.22 -14.60 8.03
C LYS A 26 16.82 -13.53 9.04
N ARG A 27 15.53 -13.42 9.36
CA ARG A 27 15.03 -12.46 10.36
C ARG A 27 15.63 -12.70 11.74
N ASN A 28 15.75 -13.95 12.16
CA ASN A 28 16.31 -14.29 13.47
C ASN A 28 17.83 -14.06 13.54
N LEU A 29 18.56 -14.34 12.46
CA LEU A 29 20.01 -14.13 12.38
C LEU A 29 20.39 -12.67 12.14
N PHE A 30 19.60 -11.96 11.30
CA PHE A 30 19.85 -10.57 10.88
C PHE A 30 18.61 -9.70 11.07
N PRO A 31 18.15 -9.48 12.30
CA PRO A 31 17.00 -8.64 12.53
C PRO A 31 17.31 -7.19 12.15
N PHE A 32 16.32 -6.50 11.55
CA PHE A 32 16.50 -5.15 11.01
C PHE A 32 16.98 -4.14 12.04
N TYR A 33 16.53 -4.25 13.29
CA TYR A 33 16.92 -3.37 14.39
C TYR A 33 18.41 -3.48 14.78
N LYS A 34 19.12 -4.53 14.35
CA LYS A 34 20.59 -4.68 14.53
C LYS A 34 21.38 -4.04 13.39
N ASN A 35 20.72 -3.46 12.39
CA ASN A 35 21.40 -2.77 11.31
C ASN A 35 22.32 -1.66 11.84
N LYS A 36 23.54 -1.55 11.29
CA LYS A 36 24.55 -0.61 11.76
C LYS A 36 24.07 0.86 11.72
N GLU A 37 23.44 1.28 10.64
CA GLU A 37 22.97 2.67 10.51
C GLU A 37 21.85 2.98 11.51
N LEU A 38 20.90 2.05 11.69
CA LEU A 38 19.83 2.21 12.68
C LEU A 38 20.36 2.25 14.11
N ARG A 39 21.39 1.44 14.41
CA ARG A 39 22.05 1.50 15.71
C ARG A 39 22.75 2.83 15.97
N ILE A 40 23.36 3.44 14.94
CA ILE A 40 23.92 4.80 15.07
C ILE A 40 22.84 5.79 15.43
N ILE A 41 21.66 5.74 14.78
CA ILE A 41 20.52 6.61 15.09
C ILE A 41 20.10 6.44 16.55
N PHE A 42 19.86 5.20 16.99
CA PHE A 42 19.44 4.93 18.38
C PHE A 42 20.45 5.35 19.42
N ASN A 43 21.76 5.08 19.18
CA ASN A 43 22.83 5.51 20.07
C ASN A 43 22.87 7.05 20.17
N LYS A 44 22.72 7.75 19.02
CA LYS A 44 22.72 9.22 18.98
C LYS A 44 21.53 9.81 19.73
N ILE A 45 20.35 9.19 19.64
CA ILE A 45 19.16 9.60 20.40
C ILE A 45 19.38 9.36 21.90
N GLN A 46 20.06 8.26 22.27
CA GLN A 46 20.33 7.91 23.68
C GLN A 46 21.40 8.76 24.35
N GLU A 47 22.29 9.43 23.60
CA GLU A 47 23.32 10.30 24.17
C GLU A 47 22.74 11.34 25.12
N GLY A 48 23.31 11.44 26.33
CA GLY A 48 22.87 12.37 27.39
C GLY A 48 21.73 11.85 28.27
N TYR A 49 21.24 10.63 28.01
CA TYR A 49 20.24 9.98 28.87
C TYR A 49 20.83 8.76 29.57
N SER A 50 20.33 8.45 30.76
CA SER A 50 20.68 7.24 31.51
C SER A 50 20.25 5.98 30.73
N SER A 51 20.96 4.86 30.88
CA SER A 51 20.71 3.59 30.21
C SER A 51 19.35 2.96 30.54
N ASP A 52 18.76 3.31 31.66
CA ASP A 52 17.43 2.84 32.12
C ASP A 52 16.28 3.61 31.44
N ILE A 53 16.58 4.77 30.86
CA ILE A 53 15.56 5.53 30.11
C ILE A 53 15.56 5.09 28.66
N VAL A 54 14.43 4.56 28.21
CA VAL A 54 14.25 4.20 26.79
C VAL A 54 13.82 5.44 26.02
N THR A 55 14.73 6.01 25.23
CA THR A 55 14.52 7.26 24.50
C THR A 55 13.85 7.10 23.14
N ALA A 56 13.95 5.91 22.53
CA ALA A 56 13.37 5.63 21.21
C ALA A 56 12.94 4.16 21.08
N ARG A 57 11.91 3.93 20.28
CA ARG A 57 11.43 2.61 19.86
C ARG A 57 10.96 2.65 18.42
N PHE A 58 11.22 1.61 17.65
CA PHE A 58 10.53 1.36 16.40
C PHE A 58 9.04 1.13 16.66
N VAL A 59 8.15 1.51 15.73
CA VAL A 59 6.71 1.40 15.93
C VAL A 59 5.95 1.27 14.60
N GLY A 60 4.71 0.83 14.64
CA GLY A 60 3.83 0.86 13.47
C GLY A 60 4.17 -0.18 12.42
N GLY A 61 4.24 0.26 11.16
CA GLY A 61 4.42 -0.61 9.99
C GLY A 61 5.65 -1.49 10.03
N CYS A 62 6.80 -0.97 10.41
CA CYS A 62 8.06 -1.71 10.43
C CYS A 62 8.06 -2.83 11.47
N VAL A 63 7.48 -2.59 12.65
CA VAL A 63 7.38 -3.61 13.71
C VAL A 63 6.38 -4.69 13.32
N ARG A 64 5.22 -4.32 12.81
CA ARG A 64 4.22 -5.28 12.33
C ARG A 64 4.78 -6.16 11.22
N LYS A 65 5.38 -5.58 10.17
CA LYS A 65 6.03 -6.31 9.07
C LYS A 65 7.14 -7.23 9.56
N TYR A 66 7.91 -6.79 10.57
CA TYR A 66 8.92 -7.64 11.22
C TYR A 66 8.29 -8.87 11.86
N LEU A 67 7.18 -8.69 12.58
CA LEU A 67 6.48 -9.78 13.27
C LEU A 67 5.78 -10.75 12.31
N THR A 68 5.26 -10.26 11.17
CA THR A 68 4.63 -11.07 10.11
C THR A 68 5.61 -11.60 9.07
N ASN A 69 6.92 -11.33 9.23
CA ASN A 69 7.96 -11.77 8.30
C ASN A 69 7.83 -11.18 6.88
N GLU A 70 7.30 -9.96 6.79
CA GLU A 70 7.19 -9.18 5.57
C GLU A 70 8.45 -8.33 5.32
N LYS A 71 8.61 -7.83 4.08
CA LYS A 71 9.66 -6.89 3.73
C LYS A 71 9.40 -5.54 4.40
N ILE A 72 10.43 -4.98 5.06
CA ILE A 72 10.39 -3.66 5.69
C ILE A 72 10.96 -2.64 4.71
N ASP A 73 10.20 -1.62 4.40
CA ASP A 73 10.51 -0.55 3.43
C ASP A 73 10.50 0.82 4.10
N ASP A 74 9.62 1.04 5.06
CA ASP A 74 9.52 2.28 5.82
C ASP A 74 9.88 2.03 7.28
N ILE A 75 10.63 2.93 7.90
CA ILE A 75 11.04 2.80 9.30
C ILE A 75 10.51 3.98 10.08
N ASP A 76 9.56 3.69 10.98
CA ASP A 76 8.98 4.65 11.91
C ASP A 76 9.56 4.43 13.30
N VAL A 77 10.01 5.52 13.93
CA VAL A 77 10.55 5.54 15.29
C VAL A 77 9.78 6.56 16.11
N ALA A 78 9.25 6.13 17.25
CA ALA A 78 8.73 7.00 18.27
C ALA A 78 9.83 7.36 19.27
N THR A 79 9.89 8.61 19.74
CA THR A 79 10.95 9.09 20.67
C THR A 79 10.40 10.09 21.66
N ILE A 80 11.02 10.17 22.83
CA ILE A 80 10.74 11.21 23.83
C ILE A 80 11.37 12.56 23.47
N LEU A 81 12.30 12.59 22.50
CA LEU A 81 12.99 13.82 22.09
C LEU A 81 12.04 14.73 21.30
N SER A 82 12.16 16.01 21.54
CA SER A 82 11.52 17.04 20.70
C SER A 82 12.19 17.11 19.32
N THR A 83 11.49 17.66 18.35
CA THR A 83 12.03 17.88 16.99
C THR A 83 13.28 18.75 16.98
N LYS A 84 13.39 19.71 17.93
CA LYS A 84 14.57 20.56 18.11
C LYS A 84 15.77 19.73 18.56
N GLU A 85 15.62 18.94 19.63
CA GLU A 85 16.68 18.05 20.12
C GLU A 85 17.15 17.07 19.07
N ILE A 86 16.24 16.50 18.26
CA ILE A 86 16.60 15.62 17.14
C ILE A 86 17.48 16.37 16.14
N LYS A 87 17.09 17.58 15.72
CA LYS A 87 17.89 18.38 14.80
C LYS A 87 19.27 18.68 15.34
N ASP A 88 19.36 19.13 16.60
CA ASP A 88 20.63 19.47 17.24
C ASP A 88 21.56 18.25 17.33
N LYS A 89 21.02 17.07 17.68
CA LYS A 89 21.81 15.84 17.76
C LYS A 89 22.32 15.34 16.39
N PHE A 90 21.62 15.59 15.31
CA PHE A 90 21.97 15.08 13.97
C PHE A 90 22.63 16.13 13.06
N LYS A 91 22.81 17.37 13.52
CA LYS A 91 23.37 18.48 12.74
C LYS A 91 24.73 18.16 12.11
N ASP A 92 25.63 17.55 12.88
CA ASP A 92 27.00 17.26 12.48
C ASP A 92 27.20 15.74 12.15
N THR A 93 26.18 15.13 11.58
CA THR A 93 26.21 13.70 11.18
C THR A 93 26.03 13.54 9.67
N ASN A 94 26.23 12.32 9.17
CA ASN A 94 25.99 11.98 7.77
C ASN A 94 24.50 11.80 7.42
N PHE A 95 23.58 12.11 8.35
CA PHE A 95 22.15 12.04 8.13
C PHE A 95 21.61 13.41 7.72
N LYS A 96 20.91 13.46 6.57
CA LYS A 96 20.17 14.66 6.18
C LYS A 96 18.88 14.72 7.00
N VAL A 97 18.70 15.81 7.73
CA VAL A 97 17.48 16.07 8.51
C VAL A 97 16.47 16.83 7.64
N ILE A 98 15.28 16.25 7.46
CA ILE A 98 14.19 16.85 6.69
C ILE A 98 12.99 17.06 7.59
N GLU A 99 12.44 18.26 7.59
CA GLU A 99 11.28 18.66 8.38
C GLU A 99 9.99 18.26 7.66
N THR A 100 9.58 17.01 7.77
CA THR A 100 8.43 16.46 7.05
C THR A 100 7.08 16.75 7.72
N GLY A 101 7.07 17.05 9.02
CA GLY A 101 5.83 17.24 9.77
C GLY A 101 6.04 17.87 11.14
N ILE A 102 6.74 19.02 11.21
CA ILE A 102 7.06 19.71 12.47
C ILE A 102 5.82 19.99 13.31
N LYS A 103 4.72 20.41 12.69
CA LYS A 103 3.44 20.66 13.39
C LYS A 103 2.91 19.41 14.10
N HIS A 104 3.35 18.23 13.69
CA HIS A 104 2.98 16.96 14.27
C HIS A 104 4.13 16.26 15.01
N GLY A 105 5.24 16.96 15.26
CA GLY A 105 6.38 16.42 15.98
C GLY A 105 7.18 15.40 15.18
N THR A 106 7.16 15.45 13.83
CA THR A 106 7.85 14.47 12.98
C THR A 106 8.99 15.10 12.21
N VAL A 107 10.14 14.41 12.22
CA VAL A 107 11.35 14.71 11.47
C VAL A 107 11.80 13.47 10.74
N THR A 108 12.25 13.60 9.48
CA THR A 108 12.79 12.50 8.72
C THR A 108 14.31 12.58 8.64
N LEU A 109 14.99 11.52 9.06
CA LEU A 109 16.40 11.30 8.82
C LEU A 109 16.60 10.50 7.53
N VAL A 110 17.42 11.02 6.62
CA VAL A 110 17.75 10.35 5.35
C VAL A 110 19.24 10.07 5.32
N SER A 111 19.57 8.80 5.12
CA SER A 111 20.92 8.33 4.82
C SER A 111 20.99 7.77 3.40
N LYS A 112 22.15 7.21 3.02
CA LYS A 112 22.31 6.54 1.72
C LYS A 112 21.35 5.34 1.55
N ASN A 113 21.06 4.61 2.62
CA ASN A 113 20.34 3.34 2.56
C ASN A 113 18.94 3.40 3.22
N TYR A 114 18.69 4.38 4.08
CA TYR A 114 17.47 4.43 4.90
C TYR A 114 16.86 5.81 4.95
N LYS A 115 15.54 5.80 4.99
CA LYS A 115 14.69 6.92 5.39
C LYS A 115 14.00 6.49 6.68
N VAL A 116 14.23 7.24 7.76
CA VAL A 116 13.70 6.96 9.09
C VAL A 116 12.86 8.15 9.56
N GLU A 117 11.60 7.92 9.84
CA GLU A 117 10.72 8.94 10.39
C GLU A 117 10.72 8.89 11.92
N LEU A 118 11.19 9.96 12.55
CA LEU A 118 11.17 10.11 14.01
C LEU A 118 10.00 10.99 14.41
N THR A 119 9.13 10.46 15.26
CA THR A 119 7.98 11.20 15.80
C THR A 119 8.08 11.29 17.31
N THR A 120 8.03 12.50 17.85
CA THR A 120 7.96 12.75 19.29
C THR A 120 6.69 12.14 19.88
N LEU A 121 6.81 11.48 21.04
CA LEU A 121 5.65 10.96 21.77
C LEU A 121 4.66 12.08 22.04
N ARG A 122 3.39 11.83 21.78
CA ARG A 122 2.36 12.83 21.93
C ARG A 122 1.01 12.24 22.31
N LYS A 123 0.17 13.08 22.87
CA LYS A 123 -1.26 12.91 23.05
C LYS A 123 -2.00 13.87 22.13
N ASP A 124 -3.00 13.39 21.44
CA ASP A 124 -3.87 14.24 20.62
C ASP A 124 -4.95 14.84 21.53
N LEU A 125 -5.02 16.19 21.64
CA LEU A 125 -5.97 16.90 22.50
C LEU A 125 -7.30 17.14 21.79
N LYS A 126 -7.25 17.59 20.53
CA LYS A 126 -8.39 17.77 19.64
C LYS A 126 -7.98 17.32 18.23
N THR A 127 -8.83 16.55 17.59
CA THR A 127 -8.62 16.10 16.23
C THR A 127 -9.81 16.45 15.37
N ASP A 128 -9.56 17.06 14.21
CA ASP A 128 -10.53 17.23 13.12
C ASP A 128 -10.22 16.35 11.91
N GLY A 129 -9.46 15.29 12.15
CA GLY A 129 -8.99 14.34 11.14
C GLY A 129 -7.75 14.81 10.36
N ARG A 130 -7.52 16.12 10.19
CA ARG A 130 -6.35 16.66 9.46
C ARG A 130 -5.39 17.40 10.38
N HIS A 131 -5.91 18.10 11.35
CA HIS A 131 -5.15 18.88 12.33
C HIS A 131 -5.42 18.30 13.70
N ALA A 132 -4.38 17.90 14.38
CA ALA A 132 -4.42 17.54 15.78
C ALA A 132 -3.69 18.62 16.56
N GLU A 133 -4.37 19.21 17.53
CA GLU A 133 -3.68 19.92 18.59
C GLU A 133 -3.03 18.87 19.47
N VAL A 134 -1.70 18.91 19.58
CA VAL A 134 -0.93 17.85 20.20
C VAL A 134 -0.22 18.34 21.45
N GLU A 135 -0.19 17.53 22.48
CA GLU A 135 0.64 17.68 23.66
C GLU A 135 1.80 16.67 23.60
N TYR A 136 3.04 17.14 23.68
CA TYR A 136 4.20 16.26 23.74
C TYR A 136 4.34 15.67 25.12
N ILE A 137 4.60 14.36 25.19
CA ILE A 137 4.60 13.59 26.42
C ILE A 137 5.81 12.65 26.46
N ASN A 138 6.06 12.06 27.64
CA ASN A 138 7.09 11.02 27.82
C ASN A 138 6.51 9.64 28.14
N ASP A 139 5.20 9.48 28.01
CA ASP A 139 4.49 8.24 28.32
C ASP A 139 4.19 7.42 27.05
N TRP A 140 4.80 6.25 26.95
CA TRP A 140 4.67 5.31 25.83
C TRP A 140 3.26 4.72 25.73
N LYS A 141 2.57 4.51 26.88
CA LYS A 141 1.22 3.97 26.90
C LYS A 141 0.25 4.99 26.33
N ILE A 142 0.35 6.25 26.74
CA ILE A 142 -0.51 7.32 26.23
C ILE A 142 -0.27 7.55 24.73
N ASP A 143 1.00 7.54 24.24
CA ASP A 143 1.25 7.60 22.78
C ASP A 143 0.61 6.44 22.04
N SER A 144 0.56 5.25 22.64
CA SER A 144 -0.09 4.09 22.01
C SER A 144 -1.60 4.27 21.84
N GLU A 145 -2.25 4.94 22.78
CA GLU A 145 -3.71 5.13 22.83
C GLU A 145 -4.23 6.02 21.69
N ARG A 146 -3.42 6.96 21.16
CA ARG A 146 -3.82 7.78 20.01
C ARG A 146 -3.75 7.07 18.66
N ARG A 147 -3.10 5.89 18.57
CA ARG A 147 -2.95 5.14 17.32
C ARG A 147 -4.28 4.53 16.89
N ASP A 148 -4.37 4.14 15.61
CA ASP A 148 -5.61 3.63 15.01
C ASP A 148 -5.95 2.21 15.48
N PHE A 149 -5.06 1.26 15.25
CA PHE A 149 -5.27 -0.17 15.51
C PHE A 149 -4.23 -0.73 16.45
N THR A 150 -4.63 -1.72 17.27
CA THR A 150 -3.73 -2.40 18.21
C THR A 150 -2.47 -2.94 17.54
N ILE A 151 -2.60 -3.52 16.34
CA ILE A 151 -1.49 -4.04 15.55
C ILE A 151 -0.48 -2.98 15.08
N ASN A 152 -0.82 -1.70 15.16
CA ASN A 152 0.05 -0.56 14.84
C ASN A 152 0.64 0.11 16.08
N ALA A 153 0.26 -0.34 17.28
CA ALA A 153 0.73 0.17 18.56
C ALA A 153 1.71 -0.77 19.27
N ILE A 154 2.40 -1.60 18.51
CA ILE A 154 3.47 -2.48 18.97
C ILE A 154 4.79 -1.74 18.81
N TYR A 155 5.56 -1.66 19.87
CA TYR A 155 6.87 -1.00 19.89
C TYR A 155 8.00 -2.02 20.04
N LEU A 156 9.16 -1.71 19.45
CA LEU A 156 10.35 -2.56 19.50
C LEU A 156 11.57 -1.66 19.80
N ASP A 157 12.35 -1.97 20.83
CA ASP A 157 13.57 -1.23 21.11
C ASP A 157 14.77 -1.72 20.27
N ALA A 158 15.90 -1.03 20.38
CA ALA A 158 17.12 -1.36 19.66
C ALA A 158 17.72 -2.73 20.04
N ASN A 159 17.31 -3.32 21.17
CA ASN A 159 17.76 -4.63 21.65
C ASN A 159 16.80 -5.77 21.25
N GLY A 160 15.66 -5.42 20.62
CA GLY A 160 14.65 -6.39 20.22
C GLY A 160 13.61 -6.69 21.30
N LYS A 161 13.59 -5.93 22.41
CA LYS A 161 12.55 -6.05 23.42
C LYS A 161 11.28 -5.37 22.95
N ILE A 162 10.18 -6.08 23.04
CA ILE A 162 8.86 -5.58 22.62
C ILE A 162 8.14 -4.95 23.81
N TYR A 163 7.54 -3.78 23.56
CA TYR A 163 6.59 -3.12 24.44
C TYR A 163 5.24 -3.03 23.71
N ASP A 164 4.21 -3.68 24.25
CA ASP A 164 2.91 -3.88 23.60
C ASP A 164 1.76 -3.58 24.56
N PRO A 165 1.51 -2.29 24.86
CA PRO A 165 0.50 -1.91 25.86
C PRO A 165 -0.95 -2.14 25.39
N GLN A 166 -1.17 -2.31 24.06
CA GLN A 166 -2.50 -2.49 23.47
C GLN A 166 -2.77 -3.93 23.02
N MET A 167 -1.94 -4.90 23.44
CA MET A 167 -2.08 -6.32 23.09
C MET A 167 -2.07 -6.59 21.56
N GLY A 168 -1.43 -5.71 20.78
CA GLY A 168 -1.41 -5.79 19.32
C GLY A 168 -0.76 -7.07 18.77
N ARG A 169 0.21 -7.67 19.51
CA ARG A 169 0.81 -8.96 19.12
C ARG A 169 -0.19 -10.10 19.19
N PHE A 170 -1.06 -10.09 20.21
CA PHE A 170 -2.11 -11.08 20.34
C PHE A 170 -3.10 -10.97 19.17
N ASP A 171 -3.54 -9.75 18.86
CA ASP A 171 -4.45 -9.50 17.76
C ASP A 171 -3.82 -9.88 16.41
N LEU A 172 -2.56 -9.50 16.18
CA LEU A 172 -1.82 -9.85 14.96
C LEU A 172 -1.67 -11.37 14.77
N LYS A 173 -1.40 -12.10 15.84
CA LYS A 173 -1.28 -13.58 15.81
C LYS A 173 -2.62 -14.27 15.53
N ASN A 174 -3.72 -13.70 16.01
CA ASN A 174 -5.05 -14.26 15.85
C ASN A 174 -5.81 -13.69 14.64
N ASN A 175 -5.14 -12.93 13.78
CA ASN A 175 -5.75 -12.24 12.64
C ASN A 175 -6.96 -11.37 13.05
N ASN A 176 -6.85 -10.66 14.16
CA ASN A 176 -7.86 -9.69 14.60
C ASN A 176 -7.46 -8.27 14.20
N LEU A 177 -8.43 -7.48 13.75
CA LEU A 177 -8.24 -6.05 13.53
C LEU A 177 -9.14 -5.26 14.47
N LYS A 178 -8.52 -4.66 15.47
CA LYS A 178 -9.23 -3.91 16.51
C LYS A 178 -8.77 -2.46 16.54
N PHE A 179 -9.73 -1.55 16.67
CA PHE A 179 -9.44 -0.18 17.06
C PHE A 179 -8.93 -0.13 18.51
N ILE A 180 -8.08 0.84 18.80
CA ILE A 180 -7.65 1.09 20.18
C ILE A 180 -8.74 1.92 20.84
N GLY A 181 -9.41 1.33 21.84
CA GLY A 181 -10.59 1.91 22.49
C GLY A 181 -11.88 1.68 21.73
N ASP A 182 -12.84 2.57 21.89
CA ASP A 182 -14.17 2.47 21.30
C ASP A 182 -14.16 2.75 19.79
N PRO A 183 -14.61 1.81 18.93
CA PRO A 183 -14.55 1.98 17.47
C PRO A 183 -15.30 3.22 16.95
N GLN A 184 -16.47 3.51 17.55
CA GLN A 184 -17.30 4.65 17.15
C GLN A 184 -16.54 5.96 17.34
N LYS A 185 -16.01 6.19 18.55
CA LYS A 185 -15.24 7.39 18.88
C LYS A 185 -13.98 7.51 18.01
N ARG A 186 -13.27 6.39 17.80
CA ARG A 186 -12.05 6.38 16.99
C ARG A 186 -12.30 6.72 15.53
N ILE A 187 -13.42 6.32 14.97
CA ILE A 187 -13.83 6.68 13.60
C ILE A 187 -14.23 8.16 13.53
N GLU A 188 -14.99 8.66 14.51
CA GLU A 188 -15.42 10.08 14.58
C GLU A 188 -14.25 11.06 14.68
N GLU A 189 -13.16 10.68 15.35
CA GLU A 189 -11.92 11.46 15.41
C GLU A 189 -11.23 11.63 14.04
N ASP A 190 -11.25 10.58 13.20
CA ASP A 190 -10.70 10.62 11.83
C ASP A 190 -11.36 9.53 10.97
N TYR A 191 -12.31 9.95 10.14
CA TYR A 191 -13.04 9.04 9.25
C TYR A 191 -12.15 8.30 8.24
N LEU A 192 -10.90 8.76 7.99
CA LEU A 192 -9.93 8.03 7.16
C LEU A 192 -9.60 6.64 7.75
N ARG A 193 -9.80 6.45 9.04
CA ARG A 193 -9.62 5.15 9.69
C ARG A 193 -10.52 4.07 9.11
N ILE A 194 -11.68 4.42 8.53
CA ILE A 194 -12.54 3.49 7.79
C ILE A 194 -11.81 2.98 6.53
N VAL A 195 -11.21 3.87 5.74
CA VAL A 195 -10.46 3.48 4.54
C VAL A 195 -9.22 2.67 4.91
N ARG A 196 -8.53 3.07 5.99
CA ARG A 196 -7.38 2.32 6.54
C ARG A 196 -7.79 0.93 7.04
N PHE A 197 -8.97 0.81 7.66
CA PHE A 197 -9.53 -0.47 8.08
C PHE A 197 -9.68 -1.42 6.87
N ILE A 198 -10.27 -0.96 5.76
CA ILE A 198 -10.37 -1.76 4.53
C ILE A 198 -8.98 -2.22 4.07
N ARG A 199 -7.98 -1.34 4.08
CA ARG A 199 -6.62 -1.68 3.71
C ARG A 199 -6.06 -2.83 4.54
N PHE A 200 -6.20 -2.79 5.86
CA PHE A 200 -5.71 -3.86 6.74
C PHE A 200 -6.53 -5.14 6.59
N LYS A 201 -7.85 -5.03 6.41
CA LYS A 201 -8.71 -6.18 6.15
C LYS A 201 -8.30 -6.92 4.87
N VAL A 202 -8.03 -6.19 3.79
CA VAL A 202 -7.54 -6.78 2.53
C VAL A 202 -6.13 -7.35 2.70
N MET A 203 -5.27 -6.67 3.44
CA MET A 203 -3.85 -7.05 3.62
C MET A 203 -3.70 -8.39 4.36
N TYR A 204 -4.48 -8.62 5.41
CA TYR A 204 -4.29 -9.72 6.36
C TYR A 204 -5.43 -10.74 6.39
N ASP A 205 -6.47 -10.56 5.58
CA ASP A 205 -7.69 -11.39 5.63
C ASP A 205 -8.25 -11.57 7.05
N ILE A 206 -8.36 -10.46 7.75
CA ILE A 206 -8.66 -10.38 9.19
C ILE A 206 -10.14 -10.63 9.45
N VAL A 207 -10.44 -11.29 10.57
CA VAL A 207 -11.81 -11.38 11.11
C VAL A 207 -12.20 -10.03 11.71
N VAL A 208 -13.43 -9.60 11.43
CA VAL A 208 -13.98 -8.31 11.88
C VAL A 208 -15.04 -8.56 12.94
N GLU A 209 -14.89 -7.91 14.08
CA GLU A 209 -15.93 -7.95 15.11
C GLU A 209 -17.20 -7.22 14.65
N PRO A 210 -18.40 -7.73 14.97
CA PRO A 210 -19.67 -7.09 14.57
C PRO A 210 -19.76 -5.61 14.97
N THR A 211 -19.35 -5.29 16.21
CA THR A 211 -19.33 -3.91 16.73
C THR A 211 -18.50 -2.95 15.88
N THR A 212 -17.35 -3.40 15.39
CA THR A 212 -16.51 -2.64 14.47
C THR A 212 -17.17 -2.44 13.10
N SER A 213 -17.81 -3.49 12.57
CA SER A 213 -18.53 -3.42 11.30
C SER A 213 -19.70 -2.44 11.38
N ASP A 214 -20.46 -2.46 12.48
CA ASP A 214 -21.60 -1.57 12.71
C ASP A 214 -21.15 -0.13 12.86
N ALA A 215 -20.09 0.12 13.65
CA ALA A 215 -19.51 1.47 13.78
C ALA A 215 -19.03 2.03 12.43
N ILE A 216 -18.42 1.21 11.56
CA ILE A 216 -18.03 1.61 10.21
C ILE A 216 -19.26 1.99 9.39
N LYS A 217 -20.28 1.13 9.35
CA LYS A 217 -21.50 1.38 8.54
C LYS A 217 -22.23 2.65 8.97
N GLN A 218 -22.31 2.91 10.27
CA GLN A 218 -22.95 4.11 10.83
C GLN A 218 -22.19 5.42 10.52
N ASN A 219 -20.91 5.33 10.20
CA ASN A 219 -20.04 6.50 10.00
C ASN A 219 -19.59 6.73 8.55
N LEU A 220 -20.14 5.99 7.58
CA LEU A 220 -19.72 6.10 6.17
C LEU A 220 -19.91 7.52 5.61
N ASP A 221 -20.94 8.25 6.03
CA ASP A 221 -21.16 9.62 5.59
C ASP A 221 -20.04 10.58 6.01
N GLY A 222 -19.33 10.26 7.07
CA GLY A 222 -18.17 11.03 7.53
C GLY A 222 -17.00 11.04 6.54
N ILE A 223 -16.95 10.08 5.61
CA ILE A 223 -15.90 10.04 4.57
C ILE A 223 -15.95 11.27 3.66
N GLN A 224 -17.11 11.87 3.47
CA GLN A 224 -17.25 13.11 2.69
C GLN A 224 -16.51 14.30 3.33
N LYS A 225 -16.21 14.25 4.62
CA LYS A 225 -15.45 15.28 5.35
C LYS A 225 -13.94 15.17 5.15
N ILE A 226 -13.46 14.06 4.56
CA ILE A 226 -12.02 13.82 4.36
C ILE A 226 -11.57 14.47 3.04
N SER A 227 -10.36 15.03 3.03
CA SER A 227 -9.79 15.54 1.77
C SER A 227 -9.61 14.41 0.74
N LYS A 228 -9.89 14.71 -0.51
CA LYS A 228 -9.86 13.76 -1.63
C LYS A 228 -8.49 13.12 -1.81
N GLU A 229 -7.43 13.89 -1.56
CA GLU A 229 -6.04 13.46 -1.65
C GLU A 229 -5.72 12.39 -0.60
N ARG A 230 -6.21 12.55 0.65
CA ARG A 230 -6.01 11.54 1.71
C ARG A 230 -6.69 10.23 1.37
N ILE A 231 -7.92 10.30 0.84
CA ILE A 231 -8.68 9.12 0.40
C ILE A 231 -7.94 8.43 -0.75
N LEU A 232 -7.49 9.20 -1.76
CA LEU A 232 -6.77 8.65 -2.92
C LEU A 232 -5.47 7.95 -2.51
N ILE A 233 -4.69 8.55 -1.60
CA ILE A 233 -3.45 7.93 -1.11
C ILE A 233 -3.74 6.57 -0.47
N GLU A 234 -4.75 6.46 0.39
CA GLU A 234 -5.10 5.18 1.01
C GLU A 234 -5.70 4.20 0.00
N LEU A 235 -6.52 4.66 -0.96
CA LEU A 235 -7.03 3.84 -2.05
C LEU A 235 -5.89 3.24 -2.89
N LEU A 236 -4.90 4.02 -3.29
CA LEU A 236 -3.76 3.53 -4.07
C LEU A 236 -2.95 2.49 -3.28
N LYS A 237 -2.83 2.64 -1.95
CA LYS A 237 -2.25 1.61 -1.08
C LYS A 237 -3.08 0.32 -1.06
N ILE A 238 -4.42 0.42 -1.06
CA ILE A 238 -5.32 -0.74 -1.15
C ILE A 238 -5.12 -1.45 -2.49
N LEU A 239 -5.13 -0.71 -3.59
CA LEU A 239 -4.95 -1.25 -4.94
C LEU A 239 -3.55 -1.89 -5.15
N SER A 240 -2.54 -1.47 -4.40
CA SER A 240 -1.20 -2.08 -4.46
C SER A 240 -1.12 -3.44 -3.74
N LEU A 241 -2.14 -3.83 -2.97
CA LEU A 241 -2.14 -5.08 -2.24
C LEU A 241 -2.39 -6.27 -3.19
N LYS A 242 -1.56 -7.31 -3.10
CA LYS A 242 -1.73 -8.55 -3.90
C LYS A 242 -3.11 -9.18 -3.70
N ASN A 243 -3.64 -9.08 -2.47
CA ASN A 243 -4.93 -9.66 -2.10
C ASN A 243 -6.13 -8.83 -2.58
N PHE A 244 -5.94 -7.65 -3.19
CA PHE A 244 -7.06 -6.82 -3.65
C PHE A 244 -7.94 -7.55 -4.68
N LEU A 245 -7.36 -8.42 -5.53
CA LEU A 245 -8.11 -9.23 -6.49
C LEU A 245 -9.12 -10.21 -5.84
N THR A 246 -9.03 -10.41 -4.52
CA THR A 246 -9.97 -11.28 -3.78
C THR A 246 -11.10 -10.50 -3.10
N ILE A 247 -11.21 -9.19 -3.32
CA ILE A 247 -12.22 -8.34 -2.67
C ILE A 247 -13.65 -8.85 -2.86
N ASN A 248 -13.95 -9.45 -4.01
CA ASN A 248 -15.26 -10.01 -4.32
C ASN A 248 -15.59 -11.30 -3.54
N GLN A 249 -14.62 -11.91 -2.86
CA GLN A 249 -14.83 -13.14 -2.07
C GLN A 249 -15.46 -12.86 -0.71
N SER A 250 -15.43 -11.61 -0.24
CA SER A 250 -16.07 -11.16 1.00
C SER A 250 -17.20 -10.18 0.66
N SER A 251 -18.45 -10.63 0.80
CA SER A 251 -19.63 -9.79 0.52
C SER A 251 -19.63 -8.50 1.36
N ASN A 252 -19.33 -8.59 2.64
CA ASN A 252 -19.28 -7.45 3.56
C ASN A 252 -18.17 -6.45 3.14
N LEU A 253 -16.97 -6.93 2.83
CA LEU A 253 -15.86 -6.07 2.41
C LEU A 253 -16.17 -5.38 1.07
N ARG A 254 -16.73 -6.12 0.11
CA ARG A 254 -17.18 -5.58 -1.18
C ARG A 254 -18.25 -4.51 -0.98
N GLU A 255 -19.25 -4.78 -0.12
CA GLU A 255 -20.33 -3.83 0.20
C GLU A 255 -19.74 -2.52 0.74
N ILE A 256 -18.94 -2.58 1.82
CA ILE A 256 -18.33 -1.39 2.43
C ILE A 256 -17.44 -0.66 1.41
N PHE A 257 -16.64 -1.37 0.62
CA PHE A 257 -15.81 -0.76 -0.41
C PHE A 257 -16.65 -0.03 -1.46
N SER A 258 -17.77 -0.62 -1.93
CA SER A 258 -18.67 -0.01 -2.91
C SER A 258 -19.43 1.20 -2.35
N MET A 259 -19.72 1.23 -1.05
CA MET A 259 -20.34 2.39 -0.38
C MET A 259 -19.36 3.57 -0.31
N ILE A 260 -18.08 3.32 -0.09
CA ILE A 260 -17.04 4.36 -0.02
C ILE A 260 -16.63 4.85 -1.42
N PHE A 261 -16.54 3.93 -2.36
CA PHE A 261 -16.06 4.15 -3.72
C PHE A 261 -17.13 3.74 -4.76
N PRO A 262 -18.28 4.43 -4.80
CA PRO A 262 -19.40 4.07 -5.67
C PRO A 262 -19.07 4.16 -7.17
N GLU A 263 -18.02 4.88 -7.55
CA GLU A 263 -17.51 4.94 -8.91
C GLU A 263 -16.92 3.63 -9.44
N PHE A 264 -16.52 2.70 -8.57
CA PHE A 264 -16.03 1.39 -9.00
C PHE A 264 -17.18 0.44 -9.36
N LEU A 265 -17.91 0.77 -10.42
CA LEU A 265 -19.10 0.04 -10.88
C LEU A 265 -18.79 -1.39 -11.33
N TYR A 266 -17.56 -1.68 -11.73
CA TYR A 266 -17.19 -2.90 -12.43
C TYR A 266 -16.24 -3.80 -11.63
N LEU A 267 -16.41 -3.91 -10.31
CA LEU A 267 -15.62 -4.81 -9.46
C LEU A 267 -15.65 -6.28 -9.92
N ASN A 268 -16.74 -6.71 -10.56
CA ASN A 268 -16.88 -8.06 -11.12
C ASN A 268 -15.84 -8.37 -12.21
N ARG A 269 -15.29 -7.37 -12.92
CA ARG A 269 -14.23 -7.55 -13.92
C ARG A 269 -12.93 -8.08 -13.31
N LEU A 270 -12.72 -7.88 -12.02
CA LEU A 270 -11.55 -8.41 -11.28
C LEU A 270 -11.52 -9.94 -11.28
N GLU A 271 -12.67 -10.62 -11.37
CA GLU A 271 -12.72 -12.09 -11.46
C GLU A 271 -12.07 -12.61 -12.76
N ARG A 272 -12.20 -11.85 -13.85
CA ARG A 272 -11.51 -12.18 -15.09
C ARG A 272 -10.02 -11.87 -15.01
N LEU A 273 -9.66 -10.71 -14.49
CA LEU A 273 -8.28 -10.32 -14.28
C LEU A 273 -7.53 -11.33 -13.40
N LYS A 274 -8.18 -11.86 -12.36
CA LYS A 274 -7.64 -12.91 -11.49
C LYS A 274 -7.27 -14.19 -12.23
N LYS A 275 -7.91 -14.53 -13.35
CA LYS A 275 -7.56 -15.72 -14.15
C LYS A 275 -6.22 -15.60 -14.88
N ILE A 276 -5.73 -14.38 -15.06
CA ILE A 276 -4.52 -14.08 -15.85
C ILE A 276 -3.43 -13.36 -15.05
N TYR A 277 -3.60 -13.12 -13.73
CA TYR A 277 -2.64 -12.37 -12.90
C TYR A 277 -1.21 -12.94 -12.90
N GLN A 278 -1.08 -14.24 -13.20
CA GLN A 278 0.21 -14.94 -13.23
C GLN A 278 1.08 -14.59 -14.44
N TYR A 279 0.50 -13.97 -15.47
CA TYR A 279 1.19 -13.71 -16.74
C TYR A 279 1.90 -12.34 -16.78
N SER A 280 1.52 -11.43 -15.90
CA SER A 280 2.15 -10.09 -15.83
C SER A 280 1.87 -9.45 -14.47
N GLU A 281 2.70 -8.48 -14.10
CA GLU A 281 2.50 -7.66 -12.92
C GLU A 281 1.25 -6.77 -13.11
N ILE A 282 0.40 -6.73 -12.09
CA ILE A 282 -0.80 -5.89 -12.05
C ILE A 282 -0.53 -4.75 -11.06
N ASN A 283 -0.53 -3.53 -11.56
CA ASN A 283 -0.38 -2.32 -10.78
C ASN A 283 -1.72 -1.59 -10.57
N ALA A 284 -1.70 -0.51 -9.78
CA ALA A 284 -2.89 0.28 -9.48
C ALA A 284 -3.55 0.88 -10.74
N ASP A 285 -2.77 1.31 -11.74
CA ASP A 285 -3.32 1.91 -12.97
C ASP A 285 -4.12 0.90 -13.79
N ILE A 286 -3.65 -0.37 -13.87
CA ILE A 286 -4.39 -1.45 -14.53
C ILE A 286 -5.70 -1.73 -13.79
N LEU A 287 -5.67 -1.78 -12.44
CA LEU A 287 -6.86 -1.98 -11.62
C LEU A 287 -7.87 -0.86 -11.78
N LEU A 288 -7.40 0.40 -11.75
CA LEU A 288 -8.25 1.57 -12.01
C LEU A 288 -8.88 1.49 -13.40
N ALA A 289 -8.10 1.19 -14.45
CA ALA A 289 -8.62 1.07 -15.81
C ALA A 289 -9.67 -0.04 -15.92
N VAL A 290 -9.42 -1.22 -15.34
CA VAL A 290 -10.38 -2.34 -15.36
C VAL A 290 -11.70 -1.99 -14.67
N MET A 291 -11.64 -1.27 -13.55
CA MET A 291 -12.82 -0.98 -12.75
C MET A 291 -13.59 0.28 -13.19
N LEU A 292 -12.91 1.23 -13.88
CA LEU A 292 -13.46 2.54 -14.18
C LEU A 292 -13.79 2.76 -15.66
N ILE A 293 -12.98 2.21 -16.60
CA ILE A 293 -13.16 2.54 -18.02
C ILE A 293 -14.46 1.91 -18.55
N ASP A 294 -15.33 2.78 -19.06
CA ASP A 294 -16.59 2.43 -19.69
C ASP A 294 -16.93 3.42 -20.82
N GLU A 295 -18.12 3.28 -21.40
CA GLU A 295 -18.62 4.16 -22.48
C GLU A 295 -19.21 5.49 -21.95
N LYS A 296 -19.28 5.66 -20.60
CA LYS A 296 -19.84 6.83 -19.91
C LYS A 296 -18.78 7.72 -19.28
N GLU A 297 -17.51 7.51 -19.64
CA GLU A 297 -16.37 8.32 -19.16
C GLU A 297 -16.21 8.34 -17.63
N ASN A 298 -16.59 7.24 -16.97
CA ASN A 298 -16.54 7.15 -15.51
C ASN A 298 -15.11 7.33 -14.95
N HIS A 299 -14.06 7.01 -15.73
CA HIS A 299 -12.68 7.28 -15.37
C HIS A 299 -12.37 8.79 -15.26
N GLU A 300 -13.00 9.65 -16.08
CA GLU A 300 -12.85 11.10 -15.99
C GLU A 300 -13.50 11.64 -14.71
N TYR A 301 -14.69 11.13 -14.36
CA TYR A 301 -15.32 11.45 -13.08
C TYR A 301 -14.40 11.11 -11.90
N PHE A 302 -13.76 9.94 -11.91
CA PHE A 302 -12.78 9.54 -10.88
C PHE A 302 -11.60 10.51 -10.81
N ILE A 303 -11.00 10.87 -11.96
CA ILE A 303 -9.87 11.80 -12.06
C ILE A 303 -10.23 13.15 -11.40
N HIS A 304 -11.40 13.70 -11.73
CA HIS A 304 -11.87 14.96 -11.15
C HIS A 304 -12.22 14.83 -9.67
N LYS A 305 -12.94 13.79 -9.28
CA LYS A 305 -13.39 13.56 -7.91
C LYS A 305 -12.22 13.53 -6.93
N TYR A 306 -11.12 12.87 -7.29
CA TYR A 306 -9.96 12.68 -6.40
C TYR A 306 -8.78 13.59 -6.70
N ASN A 307 -8.90 14.49 -7.65
CA ASN A 307 -7.78 15.35 -8.10
C ASN A 307 -6.54 14.49 -8.40
N ALA A 308 -6.72 13.45 -9.22
CA ALA A 308 -5.68 12.48 -9.52
C ALA A 308 -4.48 13.15 -10.20
N SER A 309 -3.28 12.57 -10.00
CA SER A 309 -2.05 13.11 -10.60
C SER A 309 -2.14 13.14 -12.14
N ASN A 310 -1.44 14.09 -12.78
CA ASN A 310 -1.36 14.16 -14.24
C ASN A 310 -0.92 12.83 -14.85
N LYS A 311 0.01 12.12 -14.21
CA LYS A 311 0.45 10.81 -14.65
C LYS A 311 -0.69 9.79 -14.68
N THR A 312 -1.49 9.71 -13.62
CA THR A 312 -2.66 8.81 -13.54
C THR A 312 -3.70 9.17 -14.58
N LYS A 313 -3.98 10.48 -14.75
CA LYS A 313 -4.89 11.01 -15.76
C LYS A 313 -4.45 10.57 -17.16
N GLU A 314 -3.24 10.91 -17.58
CA GLU A 314 -2.69 10.57 -18.89
C GLU A 314 -2.72 9.06 -19.14
N THR A 315 -2.40 8.25 -18.12
CA THR A 315 -2.39 6.79 -18.24
C THR A 315 -3.80 6.24 -18.48
N LEU A 316 -4.81 6.68 -17.74
CA LEU A 316 -6.20 6.23 -17.91
C LEU A 316 -6.79 6.70 -19.25
N GLU A 317 -6.55 7.96 -19.65
CA GLU A 317 -6.95 8.50 -20.95
C GLU A 317 -6.32 7.72 -22.10
N GLN A 318 -5.03 7.37 -22.01
CA GLN A 318 -4.34 6.58 -23.02
C GLN A 318 -4.90 5.16 -23.12
N PHE A 319 -5.20 4.50 -21.97
CA PHE A 319 -5.87 3.21 -21.98
C PHE A 319 -7.26 3.30 -22.63
N ASN A 320 -8.07 4.29 -22.27
CA ASN A 320 -9.40 4.49 -22.86
C ASN A 320 -9.32 4.69 -24.38
N LYS A 321 -8.47 5.61 -24.83
CA LYS A 321 -8.23 5.87 -26.27
C LYS A 321 -7.82 4.60 -27.03
N ASN A 322 -6.92 3.80 -26.46
CA ASN A 322 -6.46 2.58 -27.13
C ASN A 322 -7.48 1.45 -27.06
N LEU A 323 -8.34 1.37 -26.02
CA LEU A 323 -9.45 0.43 -25.98
C LEU A 323 -10.53 0.76 -27.04
N ILE A 324 -10.78 2.05 -27.29
CA ILE A 324 -11.68 2.49 -28.39
C ILE A 324 -11.09 2.09 -29.73
N LYS A 325 -9.78 2.36 -29.96
CA LYS A 325 -9.09 1.94 -31.21
C LYS A 325 -9.17 0.42 -31.41
N LEU A 326 -8.96 -0.35 -30.34
CA LEU A 326 -9.01 -1.81 -30.39
C LEU A 326 -10.40 -2.36 -30.81
N LYS A 327 -11.49 -1.65 -30.49
CA LYS A 327 -12.83 -2.02 -30.93
C LYS A 327 -13.04 -1.82 -32.43
N ILE A 328 -12.38 -0.83 -33.02
CA ILE A 328 -12.54 -0.41 -34.41
C ILE A 328 -11.51 -1.11 -35.31
N ASP A 329 -10.25 -1.17 -34.89
CA ASP A 329 -9.12 -1.70 -35.65
C ASP A 329 -8.88 -3.19 -35.29
N LYS A 330 -9.40 -4.09 -36.13
CA LYS A 330 -9.19 -5.54 -35.97
C LYS A 330 -7.72 -5.98 -36.13
N GLU A 331 -6.91 -5.15 -36.76
CA GLU A 331 -5.48 -5.40 -37.00
C GLU A 331 -4.58 -4.82 -35.91
N PHE A 332 -5.15 -4.22 -34.85
CA PHE A 332 -4.43 -3.50 -33.79
C PHE A 332 -3.32 -4.36 -33.14
N PHE A 333 -3.62 -5.61 -32.79
CA PHE A 333 -2.67 -6.56 -32.24
C PHE A 333 -2.08 -7.53 -33.28
N GLU A 334 -2.38 -7.33 -34.56
CA GLU A 334 -1.91 -8.13 -35.68
C GLU A 334 -0.92 -7.32 -36.55
N LYS A 335 -1.31 -6.87 -37.71
CA LYS A 335 -0.44 -6.15 -38.65
C LYS A 335 0.08 -4.82 -38.07
N ASN A 336 -0.73 -4.13 -37.25
CA ASN A 336 -0.38 -2.84 -36.66
C ASN A 336 0.41 -2.97 -35.35
N LEU A 337 0.73 -4.20 -34.90
CA LEU A 337 1.31 -4.42 -33.57
C LEU A 337 2.67 -3.74 -33.41
N ILE A 338 3.58 -3.81 -34.39
CA ILE A 338 4.92 -3.18 -34.32
C ILE A 338 4.77 -1.67 -34.19
N LYS A 339 3.91 -1.05 -35.02
CA LYS A 339 3.59 0.37 -34.98
C LYS A 339 3.05 0.77 -33.61
N ASN A 340 2.11 -0.01 -33.08
CA ASN A 340 1.49 0.26 -31.78
C ASN A 340 2.48 0.10 -30.61
N VAL A 341 3.42 -0.87 -30.69
CA VAL A 341 4.53 -1.00 -29.72
C VAL A 341 5.44 0.21 -29.74
N TYR A 342 5.75 0.73 -30.93
CA TYR A 342 6.59 1.91 -31.09
C TYR A 342 5.97 3.16 -30.42
N PHE A 343 4.70 3.44 -30.71
CA PHE A 343 4.04 4.66 -30.22
C PHE A 343 3.61 4.60 -28.75
N ASN A 344 3.24 3.43 -28.22
CA ASN A 344 2.67 3.31 -26.88
C ASN A 344 3.63 2.66 -25.87
N GLY A 345 4.69 2.01 -26.35
CA GLY A 345 5.56 1.20 -25.52
C GLY A 345 5.04 -0.21 -25.27
N LYS A 346 5.97 -1.14 -25.11
CA LYS A 346 5.68 -2.57 -24.91
C LYS A 346 4.88 -2.84 -23.62
N ASN A 347 5.27 -2.22 -22.52
CA ASN A 347 4.61 -2.39 -21.22
C ASN A 347 3.17 -1.89 -21.26
N HIS A 348 2.90 -0.79 -21.96
CA HIS A 348 1.55 -0.27 -22.12
C HIS A 348 0.67 -1.26 -22.91
N LEU A 349 1.17 -1.87 -23.99
CA LEU A 349 0.38 -2.85 -24.75
C LEU A 349 0.15 -4.17 -23.98
N VAL A 350 1.09 -4.59 -23.13
CA VAL A 350 0.87 -5.71 -22.21
C VAL A 350 -0.27 -5.37 -21.25
N ALA A 351 -0.24 -4.19 -20.62
CA ALA A 351 -1.30 -3.72 -19.74
C ALA A 351 -2.64 -3.58 -20.48
N LEU A 352 -2.65 -3.03 -21.70
CA LEU A 352 -3.85 -2.92 -22.53
C LEU A 352 -4.47 -4.28 -22.85
N ASN A 353 -3.65 -5.31 -23.12
CA ASN A 353 -4.14 -6.66 -23.35
C ASN A 353 -4.78 -7.27 -22.07
N LEU A 354 -4.20 -7.03 -20.88
CA LEU A 354 -4.78 -7.42 -19.59
C LEU A 354 -6.15 -6.74 -19.36
N ILE A 355 -6.21 -5.43 -19.61
CA ILE A 355 -7.43 -4.63 -19.43
C ILE A 355 -8.49 -5.09 -20.41
N ASN A 356 -8.16 -5.26 -21.70
CA ASN A 356 -9.09 -5.73 -22.73
C ASN A 356 -9.66 -7.11 -22.38
N PHE A 357 -8.83 -8.06 -21.95
CA PHE A 357 -9.30 -9.37 -21.49
C PHE A 357 -10.29 -9.25 -20.33
N SER A 358 -10.02 -8.36 -19.38
CA SER A 358 -10.84 -8.18 -18.19
C SER A 358 -12.20 -7.54 -18.50
N ILE A 359 -12.24 -6.56 -19.42
CA ILE A 359 -13.42 -5.82 -19.81
C ILE A 359 -14.27 -6.60 -20.84
N ASN A 360 -13.62 -7.20 -21.84
CA ASN A 360 -14.29 -7.85 -22.96
C ASN A 360 -14.48 -9.37 -22.71
N SER A 361 -15.71 -9.75 -22.38
CA SER A 361 -16.06 -11.16 -22.11
C SER A 361 -15.85 -12.12 -23.30
N LYS A 362 -15.81 -11.59 -24.53
CA LYS A 362 -15.61 -12.41 -25.76
C LYS A 362 -14.15 -12.86 -25.92
N VAL A 363 -13.17 -12.16 -25.33
CA VAL A 363 -11.76 -12.53 -25.41
C VAL A 363 -11.52 -13.77 -24.55
N LYS A 364 -11.04 -14.86 -25.13
CA LYS A 364 -10.68 -16.10 -24.43
C LYS A 364 -9.25 -16.03 -23.89
N ILE A 365 -8.92 -16.88 -22.91
CA ILE A 365 -7.54 -16.95 -22.33
C ILE A 365 -6.52 -17.31 -23.43
N HIS A 366 -6.87 -18.18 -24.35
CA HIS A 366 -5.99 -18.53 -25.47
C HIS A 366 -5.64 -17.30 -26.34
N ASP A 367 -6.62 -16.46 -26.67
CA ASP A 367 -6.41 -15.26 -27.48
C ASP A 367 -5.56 -14.24 -26.73
N PHE A 368 -5.82 -14.07 -25.42
CA PHE A 368 -5.02 -13.23 -24.53
C PHE A 368 -3.55 -13.68 -24.51
N THR A 369 -3.28 -14.98 -24.29
CA THR A 369 -1.91 -15.50 -24.21
C THR A 369 -1.18 -15.46 -25.56
N LYS A 370 -1.89 -15.71 -26.66
CA LYS A 370 -1.37 -15.57 -28.03
C LYS A 370 -0.93 -14.13 -28.28
N THR A 371 -1.77 -13.16 -27.95
CA THR A 371 -1.46 -11.73 -28.09
C THR A 371 -0.31 -11.29 -27.19
N LEU A 372 -0.30 -11.73 -25.93
CA LEU A 372 0.78 -11.46 -24.99
C LEU A 372 2.13 -11.95 -25.54
N ASN A 373 2.18 -13.20 -26.04
CA ASN A 373 3.39 -13.76 -26.60
C ASN A 373 3.89 -13.00 -27.84
N LYS A 374 2.98 -12.51 -28.69
CA LYS A 374 3.34 -11.64 -29.82
C LYS A 374 3.98 -10.34 -29.33
N ILE A 375 3.35 -9.65 -28.36
CA ILE A 375 3.87 -8.39 -27.80
C ILE A 375 5.28 -8.62 -27.20
N LEU A 376 5.45 -9.68 -26.41
CA LEU A 376 6.73 -9.98 -25.75
C LEU A 376 7.88 -10.26 -26.71
N LYS A 377 7.62 -10.88 -27.88
CA LYS A 377 8.62 -11.22 -28.89
C LYS A 377 9.07 -10.02 -29.73
N ILE A 378 8.32 -8.94 -29.79
CA ILE A 378 8.69 -7.78 -30.62
C ILE A 378 9.96 -7.13 -30.07
N LYS A 379 10.93 -6.94 -30.95
CA LYS A 379 12.04 -6.01 -30.69
C LYS A 379 11.57 -4.61 -31.04
N VAL A 380 11.67 -3.69 -30.07
CA VAL A 380 11.28 -2.29 -30.29
C VAL A 380 12.19 -1.71 -31.37
N PRO A 381 11.66 -1.21 -32.51
CA PRO A 381 12.50 -0.62 -33.53
C PRO A 381 13.14 0.66 -32.97
N ILE A 382 14.46 0.75 -33.10
CA ILE A 382 15.21 1.98 -32.82
C ILE A 382 15.33 2.69 -34.17
N PHE A 383 14.63 3.80 -34.34
CA PHE A 383 14.86 4.66 -35.49
C PHE A 383 16.03 5.59 -35.15
N PRO A 384 17.11 5.58 -35.92
CA PRO A 384 18.16 6.57 -35.79
C PRO A 384 17.59 7.92 -36.23
N ILE A 385 17.09 8.72 -35.30
CA ILE A 385 16.84 10.15 -35.57
C ILE A 385 18.18 10.83 -35.33
N ASN A 386 19.03 10.82 -36.33
CA ASN A 386 20.12 11.78 -36.40
C ASN A 386 19.47 13.10 -36.82
N GLY A 387 19.51 14.09 -35.94
CA GLY A 387 19.03 15.44 -36.21
C GLY A 387 19.94 16.21 -37.16
N GLU A 388 20.13 15.68 -38.36
CA GLU A 388 20.77 16.32 -39.48
C GLU A 388 19.90 16.08 -40.73
N THR A 389 18.90 16.93 -40.90
CA THR A 389 18.37 17.41 -42.19
C THR A 389 17.67 18.72 -41.92
#